data_888ec72aed3dec552fde344571193f12
#
_entry.id   888ec72aed3dec552fde344571193f12
#
_cell.length_a   1.000
_cell.length_b   1.000
_cell.length_c   1.000
_cell.angle_alpha   90.00
_cell.angle_beta   90.00
_cell.angle_gamma   90.00
#
_symmetry.space_group_name_H-M   'P 1'
#
loop_
_entity.id
_entity.type
_entity.pdbx_description
1 polymer ?
#
loop_
_entity_poly.entity_id
_entity_poly.type
_entity_poly.pdbx_seq_one_letter_code
_entity_poly.pdbx_strand_id
1 'polypeptide(L)'
;LESVDAKDITLFCQDWGSLIGLRMVAEMPDRFARIALSNGGLPTGNEKIPRAFHIWRAFAMYSPWFPIGKIVRFGCAQGLSDEAVAAYDAPYPGTRYKVGARVFPTLVPIDPSNPAREANERAWYMYKAWTKPFITLFSTRDPVTKGGERMWQKRVPGAAGQNHTQIRGAGHFVQEDKGQEVAQALVEFIRAN
;
A
#
# COMPACT_ATOMS: atom_id res chain seq x y z
N LEU A 1 -15.71 1.84 -10.78
CA LEU A 1 -15.41 0.82 -11.79
C LEU A 1 -16.68 0.43 -12.54
N GLU A 2 -17.78 0.14 -11.85
CA GLU A 2 -19.04 -0.30 -12.46
C GLU A 2 -19.66 0.77 -13.38
N SER A 3 -19.64 2.03 -12.97
CA SER A 3 -20.21 3.15 -13.75
C SER A 3 -19.57 3.35 -15.12
N VAL A 4 -18.32 2.91 -15.30
CA VAL A 4 -17.56 2.98 -16.57
C VAL A 4 -17.29 1.60 -17.16
N ASP A 5 -17.87 0.55 -16.59
CA ASP A 5 -17.69 -0.88 -16.92
C ASP A 5 -16.21 -1.27 -17.17
N ALA A 6 -15.31 -0.77 -16.34
CA ALA A 6 -13.89 -1.05 -16.47
C ALA A 6 -13.61 -2.56 -16.25
N LYS A 7 -12.87 -3.18 -17.18
CA LYS A 7 -12.44 -4.58 -17.19
C LYS A 7 -10.95 -4.66 -17.54
N ASP A 8 -10.37 -5.85 -17.41
CA ASP A 8 -8.93 -6.11 -17.65
C ASP A 8 -8.00 -5.16 -16.88
N ILE A 9 -8.43 -4.78 -15.69
CA ILE A 9 -7.76 -3.79 -14.86
C ILE A 9 -6.43 -4.35 -14.35
N THR A 10 -5.35 -3.60 -14.52
CA THR A 10 -4.12 -3.78 -13.77
C THR A 10 -4.19 -2.91 -12.52
N LEU A 11 -4.24 -3.51 -11.33
CA LEU A 11 -4.14 -2.77 -10.09
C LEU A 11 -2.67 -2.58 -9.72
N PHE A 12 -2.24 -1.33 -9.55
CA PHE A 12 -1.07 -1.00 -8.74
C PHE A 12 -1.55 -0.37 -7.43
N CYS A 13 -1.06 -0.86 -6.30
CA CYS A 13 -1.48 -0.35 -4.99
C CYS A 13 -0.33 -0.34 -3.98
N GLN A 14 -0.37 0.68 -3.10
CA GLN A 14 0.63 0.92 -2.06
C GLN A 14 -0.07 1.48 -0.82
N ASP A 15 0.42 1.17 0.38
CA ASP A 15 -0.07 1.65 1.68
C ASP A 15 -1.60 1.48 1.82
N TRP A 16 -2.34 2.54 2.10
CA TRP A 16 -3.81 2.54 2.14
C TRP A 16 -4.45 2.12 0.81
N GLY A 17 -3.79 2.42 -0.31
CA GLY A 17 -4.22 1.91 -1.61
C GLY A 17 -4.24 0.38 -1.66
N SER A 18 -3.39 -0.31 -0.89
CA SER A 18 -3.43 -1.77 -0.79
C SER A 18 -4.62 -2.26 0.06
N LEU A 19 -4.92 -1.62 1.18
CA LEU A 19 -6.08 -2.01 2.00
C LEU A 19 -7.40 -1.85 1.23
N ILE A 20 -7.53 -0.79 0.45
CA ILE A 20 -8.71 -0.51 -0.38
C ILE A 20 -8.70 -1.37 -1.65
N GLY A 21 -7.62 -1.32 -2.43
CA GLY A 21 -7.53 -1.96 -3.75
C GLY A 21 -7.61 -3.48 -3.67
N LEU A 22 -6.92 -4.09 -2.71
CA LEU A 22 -6.98 -5.55 -2.54
C LEU A 22 -8.38 -6.02 -2.09
N ARG A 23 -9.10 -5.21 -1.31
CA ARG A 23 -10.49 -5.48 -0.98
C ARG A 23 -11.39 -5.39 -2.22
N MET A 24 -11.23 -4.35 -3.03
CA MET A 24 -11.97 -4.18 -4.28
C MET A 24 -11.75 -5.36 -5.24
N VAL A 25 -10.49 -5.83 -5.38
CA VAL A 25 -10.21 -7.02 -6.19
C VAL A 25 -10.93 -8.24 -5.63
N ALA A 26 -10.91 -8.44 -4.32
CA ALA A 26 -11.57 -9.59 -3.70
C ALA A 26 -13.09 -9.61 -3.88
N GLU A 27 -13.70 -8.42 -3.96
CA GLU A 27 -15.16 -8.26 -4.17
C GLU A 27 -15.54 -8.34 -5.66
N MET A 28 -14.61 -7.99 -6.58
CA MET A 28 -14.88 -7.94 -8.02
C MET A 28 -13.75 -8.59 -8.84
N PRO A 29 -13.37 -9.87 -8.57
CA PRO A 29 -12.14 -10.48 -9.11
C PRO A 29 -12.13 -10.56 -10.64
N ASP A 30 -13.28 -10.64 -11.27
CA ASP A 30 -13.40 -10.78 -12.73
C ASP A 30 -13.05 -9.49 -13.48
N ARG A 31 -13.08 -8.34 -12.81
CA ARG A 31 -12.71 -7.07 -13.42
C ARG A 31 -11.19 -6.86 -13.52
N PHE A 32 -10.40 -7.62 -12.76
CA PHE A 32 -8.96 -7.43 -12.66
C PHE A 32 -8.21 -8.53 -13.41
N ALA A 33 -7.30 -8.13 -14.29
CA ALA A 33 -6.43 -9.04 -15.01
C ALA A 33 -5.17 -9.37 -14.21
N ARG A 34 -4.61 -8.40 -13.50
CA ARG A 34 -3.33 -8.53 -12.78
C ARG A 34 -3.18 -7.55 -11.64
N ILE A 35 -2.27 -7.85 -10.71
CA ILE A 35 -2.03 -7.03 -9.50
C ILE A 35 -0.52 -6.80 -9.33
N ALA A 36 -0.16 -5.56 -9.02
CA ALA A 36 1.16 -5.16 -8.55
C ALA A 36 1.02 -4.51 -7.17
N LEU A 37 1.58 -5.13 -6.15
CA LEU A 37 1.55 -4.66 -4.77
C LEU A 37 2.90 -4.08 -4.37
N SER A 38 2.88 -2.88 -3.80
CA SER A 38 4.06 -2.23 -3.22
C SER A 38 3.77 -1.79 -1.79
N ASN A 39 4.76 -1.83 -0.92
CA ASN A 39 4.78 -1.24 0.43
C ASN A 39 3.41 -1.19 1.12
N GLY A 40 2.75 -2.34 1.24
CA GLY A 40 1.42 -2.43 1.79
C GLY A 40 0.99 -3.87 2.06
N GLY A 41 -0.29 -4.06 2.33
CA GLY A 41 -0.82 -5.36 2.64
C GLY A 41 -2.29 -5.33 3.01
N LEU A 42 -2.77 -6.45 3.53
CA LEU A 42 -4.15 -6.64 3.97
C LEU A 42 -4.15 -7.34 5.34
N PRO A 43 -3.85 -6.60 6.43
CA PRO A 43 -3.78 -7.19 7.76
C PRO A 43 -5.16 -7.64 8.27
N THR A 44 -5.15 -8.71 9.08
CA THR A 44 -6.35 -9.30 9.70
C THR A 44 -6.39 -9.07 11.22
N GLY A 45 -5.38 -8.37 11.77
CA GLY A 45 -5.22 -8.17 13.20
C GLY A 45 -4.52 -9.32 13.93
N ASN A 46 -4.12 -10.38 13.21
CA ASN A 46 -3.36 -11.50 13.77
C ASN A 46 -1.85 -11.37 13.51
N GLU A 47 -1.45 -10.43 12.68
CA GLU A 47 -0.06 -10.21 12.28
C GLU A 47 0.70 -9.44 13.36
N LYS A 48 2.00 -9.73 13.47
CA LYS A 48 2.89 -8.92 14.32
C LYS A 48 3.12 -7.57 13.66
N ILE A 49 2.55 -6.53 14.26
CA ILE A 49 2.66 -5.16 13.76
C ILE A 49 4.03 -4.58 14.11
N PRO A 50 4.78 -4.00 13.15
CA PRO A 50 6.06 -3.37 13.41
C PRO A 50 5.96 -2.20 14.41
N ARG A 51 6.98 -2.04 15.26
CA ARG A 51 7.05 -0.94 16.23
C ARG A 51 6.93 0.44 15.57
N ALA A 52 7.49 0.58 14.38
CA ALA A 52 7.40 1.82 13.59
C ALA A 52 5.95 2.23 13.32
N PHE A 53 5.06 1.28 13.03
CA PHE A 53 3.64 1.57 12.83
C PHE A 53 2.95 2.03 14.12
N HIS A 54 3.25 1.42 15.27
CA HIS A 54 2.69 1.87 16.55
C HIS A 54 3.11 3.30 16.90
N ILE A 55 4.38 3.65 16.65
CA ILE A 55 4.90 5.02 16.83
C ILE A 55 4.18 5.98 15.89
N TRP A 56 4.05 5.63 14.61
CA TRP A 56 3.33 6.43 13.62
C TRP A 56 1.87 6.65 14.03
N ARG A 57 1.16 5.59 14.42
CA ARG A 57 -0.24 5.65 14.85
C ARG A 57 -0.42 6.57 16.06
N ALA A 58 0.43 6.45 17.09
CA ALA A 58 0.40 7.31 18.26
C ALA A 58 0.69 8.78 17.89
N PHE A 59 1.68 9.03 17.05
CA PHE A 59 1.98 10.37 16.55
C PHE A 59 0.78 10.96 15.78
N ALA A 60 0.16 10.22 14.89
CA ALA A 60 -0.99 10.69 14.12
C ALA A 60 -2.17 11.05 15.01
N MET A 61 -2.41 10.29 16.07
CA MET A 61 -3.52 10.51 17.00
C MET A 61 -3.29 11.70 17.97
N TYR A 62 -2.09 11.79 18.52
CA TYR A 62 -1.87 12.62 19.71
C TYR A 62 -0.98 13.85 19.48
N SER A 63 -0.21 13.92 18.39
CA SER A 63 0.65 15.05 18.14
C SER A 63 -0.16 16.33 17.89
N PRO A 64 0.09 17.45 18.56
CA PRO A 64 -0.52 18.74 18.25
C PRO A 64 -0.05 19.29 16.90
N TRP A 65 1.14 18.86 16.46
CA TRP A 65 1.76 19.27 15.21
C TRP A 65 1.73 18.13 14.20
N PHE A 66 1.14 18.38 13.02
CA PHE A 66 0.96 17.35 11.98
C PHE A 66 1.20 17.95 10.58
N PRO A 67 2.48 18.14 10.19
CA PRO A 67 2.86 18.71 8.90
C PRO A 67 2.89 17.63 7.82
N ILE A 68 1.87 17.58 6.96
CA ILE A 68 1.68 16.51 5.97
C ILE A 68 2.89 16.36 5.07
N GLY A 69 3.34 17.44 4.42
CA GLY A 69 4.46 17.39 3.48
C GLY A 69 5.78 16.92 4.14
N LYS A 70 6.03 17.34 5.40
CA LYS A 70 7.21 16.87 6.15
C LYS A 70 7.10 15.40 6.55
N ILE A 71 5.89 14.91 6.84
CA ILE A 71 5.63 13.49 7.12
C ILE A 71 5.93 12.66 5.87
N VAL A 72 5.47 13.08 4.70
CA VAL A 72 5.76 12.41 3.42
C VAL A 72 7.27 12.43 3.15
N ARG A 73 7.93 13.59 3.29
CA ARG A 73 9.41 13.71 3.16
C ARG A 73 10.14 12.73 4.07
N PHE A 74 9.70 12.57 5.31
CA PHE A 74 10.31 11.64 6.27
C PHE A 74 10.13 10.17 5.86
N GLY A 75 9.03 9.84 5.21
CA GLY A 75 8.76 8.51 4.66
C GLY A 75 9.53 8.19 3.37
N CYS A 76 10.12 9.19 2.71
CA CYS A 76 10.97 9.04 1.54
C CYS A 76 12.44 8.81 1.96
N ALA A 77 13.11 7.83 1.37
CA ALA A 77 14.52 7.55 1.66
C ALA A 77 15.49 8.52 0.99
N GLN A 78 15.05 9.19 -0.09
CA GLN A 78 15.81 10.19 -0.82
C GLN A 78 15.40 11.63 -0.45
N GLY A 79 14.39 11.77 0.42
CA GLY A 79 13.78 13.05 0.76
C GLY A 79 12.89 13.60 -0.35
N LEU A 80 12.39 14.82 -0.16
CA LEU A 80 11.58 15.55 -1.15
C LEU A 80 12.08 16.98 -1.26
N SER A 81 11.88 17.62 -2.43
CA SER A 81 12.12 19.04 -2.58
C SER A 81 11.15 19.88 -1.73
N ASP A 82 11.49 21.14 -1.48
CA ASP A 82 10.60 22.03 -0.72
C ASP A 82 9.30 22.32 -1.48
N GLU A 83 9.36 22.36 -2.82
CA GLU A 83 8.19 22.52 -3.68
C GLU A 83 7.24 21.30 -3.56
N ALA A 84 7.79 20.08 -3.55
CA ALA A 84 7.00 18.87 -3.37
C ALA A 84 6.35 18.82 -1.97
N VAL A 85 7.09 19.21 -0.92
CA VAL A 85 6.56 19.34 0.44
C VAL A 85 5.41 20.34 0.48
N ALA A 86 5.55 21.52 -0.17
CA ALA A 86 4.50 22.52 -0.24
C ALA A 86 3.29 22.00 -1.01
N ALA A 87 3.48 21.23 -2.09
CA ALA A 87 2.40 20.62 -2.84
C ALA A 87 1.59 19.61 -2.00
N TYR A 88 2.27 18.80 -1.17
CA TYR A 88 1.61 17.90 -0.22
C TYR A 88 0.87 18.64 0.90
N ASP A 89 1.33 19.81 1.32
CA ASP A 89 0.65 20.64 2.33
C ASP A 89 -0.55 21.44 1.75
N ALA A 90 -0.56 21.72 0.45
CA ALA A 90 -1.55 22.58 -0.19
C ALA A 90 -3.03 22.15 0.03
N PRO A 91 -3.42 20.85 0.04
CA PRO A 91 -4.79 20.44 0.32
C PRO A 91 -5.21 20.65 1.79
N TYR A 92 -4.29 21.03 2.68
CA TYR A 92 -4.50 21.08 4.12
C TYR A 92 -4.29 22.50 4.70
N PRO A 93 -5.12 23.50 4.33
CA PRO A 93 -4.90 24.89 4.75
C PRO A 93 -5.11 25.13 6.25
N GLY A 94 -5.54 24.12 7.02
CA GLY A 94 -5.72 24.21 8.46
C GLY A 94 -5.93 22.86 9.11
N THR A 95 -5.89 22.81 10.44
CA THR A 95 -5.93 21.57 11.22
C THR A 95 -7.17 20.71 10.94
N ARG A 96 -8.33 21.35 10.74
CA ARG A 96 -9.59 20.65 10.44
C ARG A 96 -9.55 19.83 9.15
N TYR A 97 -8.73 20.22 8.18
CA TYR A 97 -8.58 19.49 6.92
C TYR A 97 -7.70 18.23 7.05
N LYS A 98 -6.95 18.10 8.16
CA LYS A 98 -6.04 16.98 8.41
C LYS A 98 -6.69 15.80 9.14
N VAL A 99 -7.98 15.89 9.49
CA VAL A 99 -8.69 14.87 10.28
C VAL A 99 -8.63 13.50 9.61
N GLY A 100 -8.88 13.42 8.30
CA GLY A 100 -8.80 12.17 7.55
C GLY A 100 -7.40 11.52 7.64
N ALA A 101 -6.35 12.31 7.37
CA ALA A 101 -4.97 11.81 7.45
C ALA A 101 -4.59 11.30 8.84
N ARG A 102 -5.12 11.93 9.90
CA ARG A 102 -4.92 11.48 11.30
C ARG A 102 -5.66 10.21 11.66
N VAL A 103 -6.87 10.04 11.12
CA VAL A 103 -7.73 8.89 11.43
C VAL A 103 -7.27 7.62 10.72
N PHE A 104 -6.76 7.70 9.52
CA PHE A 104 -6.38 6.52 8.72
C PHE A 104 -5.53 5.50 9.47
N PRO A 105 -4.45 5.85 10.19
CA PRO A 105 -3.66 4.86 10.94
C PRO A 105 -4.46 4.12 12.03
N THR A 106 -5.57 4.70 12.50
CA THR A 106 -6.41 4.05 13.53
C THR A 106 -7.35 3.00 12.95
N LEU A 107 -7.62 3.07 11.65
CA LEU A 107 -8.52 2.15 10.95
C LEU A 107 -7.81 0.87 10.47
N VAL A 108 -6.47 0.83 10.51
CA VAL A 108 -5.71 -0.37 10.15
C VAL A 108 -5.99 -1.48 11.16
N PRO A 109 -6.38 -2.69 10.73
CA PRO A 109 -6.61 -3.83 11.62
C PRO A 109 -5.30 -4.30 12.27
N ILE A 110 -5.03 -3.87 13.51
CA ILE A 110 -3.85 -4.25 14.27
C ILE A 110 -4.15 -5.22 15.42
N ASP A 111 -5.41 -5.50 15.64
CA ASP A 111 -5.89 -6.46 16.62
C ASP A 111 -7.12 -7.23 16.10
N PRO A 112 -7.42 -8.42 16.67
CA PRO A 112 -8.51 -9.27 16.18
C PRO A 112 -9.92 -8.72 16.40
N SER A 113 -10.10 -7.68 17.20
CA SER A 113 -11.42 -7.06 17.43
C SER A 113 -11.79 -6.01 16.38
N ASN A 114 -10.87 -5.69 15.44
CA ASN A 114 -11.11 -4.68 14.43
C ASN A 114 -12.28 -5.08 13.49
N PRO A 115 -13.26 -4.19 13.23
CA PRO A 115 -14.42 -4.50 12.39
C PRO A 115 -14.07 -4.90 10.94
N ALA A 116 -12.93 -4.45 10.41
CA ALA A 116 -12.49 -4.80 9.06
C ALA A 116 -11.91 -6.23 8.95
N ARG A 117 -11.62 -6.89 10.08
CA ARG A 117 -10.98 -8.21 10.12
C ARG A 117 -11.68 -9.23 9.25
N GLU A 118 -12.97 -9.45 9.50
CA GLU A 118 -13.73 -10.49 8.81
C GLU A 118 -13.71 -10.31 7.29
N ALA A 119 -13.87 -9.08 6.84
CA ALA A 119 -13.82 -8.77 5.42
C ALA A 119 -12.41 -8.96 4.81
N ASN A 120 -11.34 -8.68 5.58
CA ASN A 120 -9.97 -8.96 5.15
C ASN A 120 -9.67 -10.47 5.12
N GLU A 121 -10.21 -11.24 6.08
CA GLU A 121 -10.10 -12.72 6.08
C GLU A 121 -10.81 -13.33 4.86
N ARG A 122 -12.01 -12.84 4.50
CA ARG A 122 -12.70 -13.25 3.25
C ARG A 122 -11.87 -12.92 2.01
N ALA A 123 -11.27 -11.74 1.97
CA ALA A 123 -10.38 -11.37 0.87
C ALA A 123 -9.15 -12.28 0.79
N TRP A 124 -8.55 -12.65 1.91
CA TRP A 124 -7.45 -13.63 1.95
C TRP A 124 -7.86 -15.02 1.47
N TYR A 125 -9.09 -15.42 1.72
CA TYR A 125 -9.62 -16.69 1.16
C TYR A 125 -9.60 -16.65 -0.37
N MET A 126 -10.05 -15.56 -0.99
CA MET A 126 -9.99 -15.36 -2.43
C MET A 126 -8.52 -15.35 -2.93
N TYR A 127 -7.60 -14.62 -2.24
CA TYR A 127 -6.20 -14.53 -2.66
C TYR A 127 -5.47 -15.88 -2.65
N LYS A 128 -5.83 -16.81 -1.76
CA LYS A 128 -5.30 -18.18 -1.78
C LYS A 128 -5.68 -18.97 -3.03
N ALA A 129 -6.72 -18.56 -3.73
CA ALA A 129 -7.17 -19.16 -5.00
C ALA A 129 -6.82 -18.28 -6.22
N TRP A 130 -6.21 -17.10 -6.03
CA TRP A 130 -5.89 -16.17 -7.11
C TRP A 130 -4.74 -16.69 -7.98
N THR A 131 -5.05 -17.05 -9.24
CA THR A 131 -4.08 -17.58 -10.21
C THR A 131 -3.63 -16.58 -11.26
N LYS A 132 -4.35 -15.43 -11.39
CA LYS A 132 -3.96 -14.36 -12.32
C LYS A 132 -2.64 -13.71 -11.85
N PRO A 133 -1.86 -13.08 -12.75
CA PRO A 133 -0.55 -12.53 -12.42
C PRO A 133 -0.56 -11.57 -11.23
N PHE A 134 0.39 -11.78 -10.30
CA PHE A 134 0.56 -10.99 -9.09
C PHE A 134 2.04 -10.71 -8.82
N ILE A 135 2.50 -9.45 -8.91
CA ILE A 135 3.87 -9.11 -8.54
C ILE A 135 3.94 -8.27 -7.27
N THR A 136 5.11 -8.27 -6.65
CA THR A 136 5.47 -7.41 -5.52
C THR A 136 6.64 -6.51 -5.88
N LEU A 137 6.51 -5.20 -5.57
CA LEU A 137 7.49 -4.15 -5.83
C LEU A 137 7.81 -3.42 -4.53
N PHE A 138 8.46 -4.12 -3.57
CA PHE A 138 8.66 -3.59 -2.22
C PHE A 138 10.00 -2.86 -2.05
N SER A 139 9.96 -1.77 -1.30
CA SER A 139 11.12 -0.96 -0.97
C SER A 139 12.03 -1.61 0.06
N THR A 140 13.34 -1.45 -0.09
CA THR A 140 14.30 -2.03 0.87
C THR A 140 14.47 -1.21 2.16
N ARG A 141 14.02 0.05 2.19
CA ARG A 141 14.20 0.98 3.32
C ARG A 141 12.89 1.41 4.00
N ASP A 142 11.75 0.78 3.64
CA ASP A 142 10.49 1.02 4.33
C ASP A 142 10.47 0.35 5.72
N PRO A 143 10.40 1.10 6.83
CA PRO A 143 10.42 0.53 8.17
C PRO A 143 9.10 -0.13 8.57
N VAL A 144 8.02 0.09 7.80
CA VAL A 144 6.67 -0.38 8.13
C VAL A 144 6.34 -1.69 7.44
N THR A 145 6.62 -1.81 6.13
CA THR A 145 6.14 -2.93 5.33
C THR A 145 7.23 -3.86 4.81
N LYS A 146 8.51 -3.52 5.02
CA LYS A 146 9.65 -4.32 4.57
C LYS A 146 9.54 -5.78 5.00
N GLY A 147 9.68 -6.69 4.03
CA GLY A 147 9.59 -8.14 4.26
C GLY A 147 8.17 -8.69 4.15
N GLY A 148 7.15 -7.82 4.04
CA GLY A 148 5.75 -8.22 3.85
C GLY A 148 5.49 -8.90 2.51
N GLU A 149 6.31 -8.61 1.49
CA GLU A 149 6.22 -9.21 0.15
C GLU A 149 6.28 -10.74 0.19
N ARG A 150 7.06 -11.31 1.10
CA ARG A 150 7.28 -12.77 1.20
C ARG A 150 6.00 -13.53 1.48
N MET A 151 5.11 -12.95 2.27
CA MET A 151 3.83 -13.57 2.59
C MET A 151 2.94 -13.68 1.33
N TRP A 152 2.89 -12.63 0.51
CA TRP A 152 2.15 -12.58 -0.73
C TRP A 152 2.72 -13.55 -1.75
N GLN A 153 4.04 -13.53 -1.96
CA GLN A 153 4.74 -14.44 -2.86
C GLN A 153 4.53 -15.91 -2.51
N LYS A 154 4.42 -16.23 -1.21
CA LYS A 154 4.20 -17.60 -0.74
C LYS A 154 2.75 -18.06 -0.81
N ARG A 155 1.79 -17.15 -0.58
CA ARG A 155 0.38 -17.51 -0.36
C ARG A 155 -0.51 -17.33 -1.58
N VAL A 156 -0.11 -16.53 -2.54
CA VAL A 156 -0.89 -16.20 -3.75
C VAL A 156 -0.35 -17.00 -4.92
N PRO A 157 -1.11 -17.98 -5.46
CA PRO A 157 -0.64 -18.82 -6.57
C PRO A 157 -0.19 -18.04 -7.79
N GLY A 158 -0.88 -16.96 -8.15
CA GLY A 158 -0.53 -16.09 -9.26
C GLY A 158 0.77 -15.29 -9.10
N ALA A 159 1.40 -15.34 -7.92
CA ALA A 159 2.73 -14.79 -7.69
C ALA A 159 3.86 -15.74 -8.14
N ALA A 160 3.58 -17.03 -8.27
CA ALA A 160 4.59 -18.01 -8.65
C ALA A 160 5.12 -17.72 -10.06
N GLY A 161 6.45 -17.72 -10.21
CA GLY A 161 7.11 -17.48 -11.51
C GLY A 161 7.12 -16.04 -11.99
N GLN A 162 6.58 -15.09 -11.22
CA GLN A 162 6.60 -13.68 -11.57
C GLN A 162 7.94 -13.00 -11.21
N ASN A 163 8.29 -11.97 -11.96
CA ASN A 163 9.53 -11.21 -11.76
C ASN A 163 9.38 -10.18 -10.61
N HIS A 164 9.32 -10.67 -9.37
CA HIS A 164 9.24 -9.82 -8.19
C HIS A 164 10.49 -8.94 -8.06
N THR A 165 10.29 -7.66 -7.76
CA THR A 165 11.40 -6.70 -7.68
C THR A 165 11.46 -6.05 -6.31
N GLN A 166 12.66 -6.00 -5.71
CA GLN A 166 12.95 -5.14 -4.57
C GLN A 166 13.47 -3.80 -5.06
N ILE A 167 12.72 -2.73 -4.79
CA ILE A 167 13.09 -1.35 -5.15
C ILE A 167 14.15 -0.85 -4.17
N ARG A 168 15.40 -0.90 -4.59
CA ARG A 168 16.54 -0.59 -3.73
C ARG A 168 16.65 0.91 -3.45
N GLY A 169 16.89 1.24 -2.18
CA GLY A 169 17.11 2.63 -1.75
C GLY A 169 15.82 3.46 -1.62
N ALA A 170 14.66 2.90 -1.90
CA ALA A 170 13.38 3.57 -1.68
C ALA A 170 12.87 3.36 -0.25
N GLY A 171 12.19 4.36 0.31
CA GLY A 171 11.46 4.33 1.57
C GLY A 171 10.01 3.89 1.41
N HIS A 172 9.14 4.39 2.28
CA HIS A 172 7.73 4.03 2.28
C HIS A 172 7.01 4.54 1.01
N PHE A 173 7.24 5.78 0.62
CA PHE A 173 6.66 6.37 -0.59
C PHE A 173 7.53 6.06 -1.81
N VAL A 174 7.45 4.81 -2.27
CA VAL A 174 8.28 4.28 -3.36
C VAL A 174 8.15 5.08 -4.66
N GLN A 175 6.96 5.61 -4.94
CA GLN A 175 6.65 6.41 -6.12
C GLN A 175 7.38 7.77 -6.12
N GLU A 176 7.67 8.32 -4.95
CA GLU A 176 8.44 9.56 -4.80
C GLU A 176 9.94 9.30 -4.96
N ASP A 177 10.43 8.23 -4.34
CA ASP A 177 11.85 7.89 -4.36
C ASP A 177 12.31 7.29 -5.70
N LYS A 178 11.48 6.43 -6.32
CA LYS A 178 11.83 5.57 -7.45
C LYS A 178 10.68 5.38 -8.44
N GLY A 179 9.89 6.44 -8.70
CA GLY A 179 8.71 6.36 -9.57
C GLY A 179 8.99 5.82 -10.96
N GLN A 180 10.12 6.20 -11.59
CA GLN A 180 10.50 5.70 -12.92
C GLN A 180 10.81 4.20 -12.89
N GLU A 181 11.53 3.72 -11.86
CA GLU A 181 11.86 2.29 -11.70
C GLU A 181 10.59 1.46 -11.47
N VAL A 182 9.66 1.96 -10.66
CA VAL A 182 8.34 1.34 -10.44
C VAL A 182 7.53 1.30 -11.74
N ALA A 183 7.46 2.41 -12.48
CA ALA A 183 6.74 2.50 -13.73
C ALA A 183 7.31 1.52 -14.79
N GLN A 184 8.64 1.42 -14.90
CA GLN A 184 9.28 0.47 -15.80
C GLN A 184 8.92 -0.98 -15.44
N ALA A 185 9.01 -1.35 -14.16
CA ALA A 185 8.64 -2.69 -13.70
C ALA A 185 7.16 -3.01 -13.97
N LEU A 186 6.26 -2.03 -13.82
CA LEU A 186 4.84 -2.18 -14.16
C LEU A 186 4.62 -2.41 -15.66
N VAL A 187 5.29 -1.63 -16.52
CA VAL A 187 5.21 -1.78 -17.98
C VAL A 187 5.70 -3.17 -18.41
N GLU A 188 6.82 -3.62 -17.88
CA GLU A 188 7.37 -4.95 -18.15
C GLU A 188 6.40 -6.05 -17.68
N PHE A 189 5.83 -5.91 -16.50
CA PHE A 189 4.84 -6.85 -15.96
C PHE A 189 3.58 -6.93 -16.84
N ILE A 190 3.04 -5.78 -17.27
CA ILE A 190 1.87 -5.74 -18.15
C ILE A 190 2.16 -6.39 -19.52
N ARG A 191 3.35 -6.17 -20.07
CA ARG A 191 3.73 -6.73 -21.38
C ARG A 191 3.99 -8.24 -21.34
N ALA A 192 4.38 -8.77 -20.17
CA ALA A 192 4.67 -10.19 -20.00
C ALA A 192 3.43 -11.04 -19.68
N ASN A 193 2.31 -10.42 -19.35
CA ASN A 193 1.08 -11.06 -18.88
C ASN A 193 -0.16 -10.45 -19.56
#